data_8b7f327a7462d79d5542f55cafcf836d
#
_entry.id   8b7f327a7462d79d5542f55cafcf836d
#
_cell.length_a   1.000
_cell.length_b   1.000
_cell.length_c   1.000
_cell.angle_alpha   90.00
_cell.angle_beta   90.00
_cell.angle_gamma   90.00
#
_symmetry.space_group_name_H-M   'P 1'
#
loop_
_entity.id
_entity.type
_entity.pdbx_description
1 polymer ?
#
loop_
_entity_poly.entity_id
_entity_poly.type
_entity_poly.pdbx_seq_one_letter_code
_entity_poly.pdbx_strand_id
1 'polypeptide(L)'
;MVPVALIVAATAISFAAIFFRKASPTHPLVAAGIRLAIAGAILAPFTWRRCLALSPAIRKQAAIGGLFYGLHFGTWVWSIELTTVAAAVSLVTATPVLLVVYGWWSGRERPTGALLAAIGVSACGMLLIGGTDFGSGWRPLLGDALALCGAAAMAAYMLTVRRLGHVDLGAFLTIAIVVGAIVLLTTAAALGIPIRPASAEALFWLSMAALIPQLIGHTLLTWCLRYSSPTRVAMATVAEPAGATLIAWLWLGDTVGPVVLLGCSLTVCAVAISVRYSSRTASERGEDPPDVDETKAQV
;
A
#
# COMPACT_ATOMS: atom_id res chain seq x y z
N MET A 1 -1.75 -11.33 16.99
CA MET A 1 -2.04 -9.89 16.71
C MET A 1 -1.72 -9.51 15.26
N VAL A 2 -0.54 -9.85 14.70
CA VAL A 2 -0.16 -9.48 13.31
C VAL A 2 -1.16 -9.97 12.25
N PRO A 3 -1.65 -11.23 12.23
CA PRO A 3 -2.61 -11.67 11.22
C PRO A 3 -3.92 -10.87 11.21
N VAL A 4 -4.45 -10.56 12.39
CA VAL A 4 -5.66 -9.73 12.52
C VAL A 4 -5.41 -8.31 12.00
N ALA A 5 -4.26 -7.71 12.35
CA ALA A 5 -3.87 -6.40 11.85
C ALA A 5 -3.76 -6.37 10.31
N LEU A 6 -3.21 -7.43 9.70
CA LEU A 6 -3.12 -7.56 8.24
C LEU A 6 -4.50 -7.70 7.57
N ILE A 7 -5.43 -8.44 8.18
CA ILE A 7 -6.81 -8.56 7.67
C ILE A 7 -7.51 -7.19 7.73
N VAL A 8 -7.44 -6.51 8.88
CA VAL A 8 -8.03 -5.17 9.04
C VAL A 8 -7.40 -4.18 8.06
N ALA A 9 -6.07 -4.23 7.89
CA ALA A 9 -5.36 -3.38 6.96
C ALA A 9 -5.79 -3.64 5.51
N ALA A 10 -5.81 -4.90 5.06
CA ALA A 10 -6.22 -5.29 3.72
C ALA A 10 -7.66 -4.86 3.43
N THR A 11 -8.57 -5.04 4.40
CA THR A 11 -9.96 -4.56 4.28
C THR A 11 -10.01 -3.04 4.15
N ALA A 12 -9.30 -2.31 5.01
CA ALA A 12 -9.32 -0.85 5.00
C ALA A 12 -8.75 -0.26 3.70
N ILE A 13 -7.63 -0.80 3.17
CA ILE A 13 -7.04 -0.31 1.92
C ILE A 13 -7.90 -0.61 0.70
N SER A 14 -8.73 -1.65 0.72
CA SER A 14 -9.64 -2.00 -0.39
C SER A 14 -10.65 -0.89 -0.72
N PHE A 15 -10.95 0.02 0.22
CA PHE A 15 -11.79 1.18 -0.03
C PHE A 15 -11.09 2.32 -0.77
N ALA A 16 -9.74 2.32 -0.85
CA ALA A 16 -8.98 3.48 -1.30
C ALA A 16 -9.33 3.89 -2.73
N ALA A 17 -9.30 2.94 -3.69
CA ALA A 17 -9.60 3.22 -5.09
C ALA A 17 -11.03 3.77 -5.29
N ILE A 18 -11.99 3.28 -4.51
CA ILE A 18 -13.38 3.74 -4.55
C ILE A 18 -13.51 5.18 -4.09
N PHE A 19 -12.84 5.54 -2.98
CA PHE A 19 -12.87 6.91 -2.48
C PHE A 19 -12.21 7.90 -3.45
N PHE A 20 -11.09 7.51 -4.10
CA PHE A 20 -10.48 8.33 -5.13
C PHE A 20 -11.38 8.49 -6.36
N ARG A 21 -12.05 7.42 -6.80
CA ARG A 21 -12.99 7.49 -7.91
C ARG A 21 -14.18 8.41 -7.61
N LYS A 22 -14.68 8.38 -6.38
CA LYS A 22 -15.74 9.31 -5.92
C LYS A 22 -15.26 10.75 -5.75
N ALA A 23 -13.96 10.98 -5.58
CA ALA A 23 -13.36 12.31 -5.50
C ALA A 23 -13.05 12.93 -6.89
N SER A 24 -13.28 12.18 -7.99
CA SER A 24 -13.18 12.72 -9.36
C SER A 24 -14.17 13.87 -9.56
N PRO A 25 -13.81 14.92 -10.31
CA PRO A 25 -12.62 15.11 -11.17
C PRO A 25 -11.44 15.82 -10.50
N THR A 26 -11.21 15.66 -9.18
CA THR A 26 -10.00 16.19 -8.54
C THR A 26 -8.76 15.56 -9.16
N HIS A 27 -7.78 16.38 -9.57
CA HIS A 27 -6.56 15.87 -10.22
C HIS A 27 -5.84 14.85 -9.32
N PRO A 28 -5.36 13.71 -9.84
CA PRO A 28 -4.77 12.60 -9.06
C PRO A 28 -3.68 13.00 -8.08
N LEU A 29 -2.72 13.84 -8.50
CA LEU A 29 -1.65 14.34 -7.63
C LEU A 29 -2.21 15.15 -6.45
N VAL A 30 -3.23 15.97 -6.70
CA VAL A 30 -3.89 16.79 -5.68
C VAL A 30 -4.70 15.91 -4.74
N ALA A 31 -5.44 14.94 -5.28
CA ALA A 31 -6.22 13.99 -4.49
C ALA A 31 -5.33 13.18 -3.55
N ALA A 32 -4.25 12.58 -4.05
CA ALA A 32 -3.27 11.86 -3.24
C ALA A 32 -2.58 12.79 -2.22
N GLY A 33 -2.20 14.00 -2.63
CA GLY A 33 -1.57 15.01 -1.75
C GLY A 33 -2.50 15.46 -0.63
N ILE A 34 -3.77 15.79 -0.90
CA ILE A 34 -4.77 16.19 0.11
C ILE A 34 -5.02 15.03 1.10
N ARG A 35 -5.19 13.79 0.62
CA ARG A 35 -5.31 12.62 1.50
C ARG A 35 -4.17 12.54 2.50
N LEU A 36 -2.92 12.65 2.02
CA LEU A 36 -1.75 12.60 2.88
C LEU A 36 -1.65 13.84 3.80
N ALA A 37 -2.00 15.02 3.31
CA ALA A 37 -2.04 16.25 4.12
C ALA A 37 -3.03 16.15 5.29
N ILE A 38 -4.23 15.64 5.05
CA ILE A 38 -5.24 15.40 6.10
C ILE A 38 -4.71 14.38 7.13
N ALA A 39 -4.17 13.26 6.67
CA ALA A 39 -3.61 12.26 7.57
C ALA A 39 -2.44 12.80 8.39
N GLY A 40 -1.54 13.56 7.76
CA GLY A 40 -0.43 14.23 8.44
C GLY A 40 -0.91 15.26 9.46
N ALA A 41 -1.92 16.07 9.13
CA ALA A 41 -2.52 17.05 10.05
C ALA A 41 -3.16 16.39 11.29
N ILE A 42 -3.76 15.19 11.12
CA ILE A 42 -4.33 14.42 12.24
C ILE A 42 -3.21 13.84 13.13
N LEU A 43 -2.14 13.32 12.55
CA LEU A 43 -1.05 12.70 13.31
C LEU A 43 -0.11 13.70 13.97
N ALA A 44 0.15 14.84 13.33
CA ALA A 44 1.15 15.81 13.77
C ALA A 44 0.95 16.29 15.22
N PRO A 45 -0.25 16.65 15.71
CA PRO A 45 -0.45 17.08 17.09
C PRO A 45 0.00 16.07 18.14
N PHE A 46 -0.10 14.76 17.82
CA PHE A 46 0.26 13.68 18.73
C PHE A 46 1.72 13.23 18.62
N THR A 47 2.41 13.61 17.55
CA THR A 47 3.73 13.04 17.22
C THR A 47 4.82 14.08 17.05
N TRP A 48 4.52 15.38 16.95
CA TRP A 48 5.48 16.43 16.60
C TRP A 48 6.71 16.47 17.53
N ARG A 49 6.52 16.35 18.85
CA ARG A 49 7.63 16.31 19.82
C ARG A 49 8.52 15.08 19.59
N ARG A 50 7.91 13.94 19.29
CA ARG A 50 8.62 12.70 18.97
C ARG A 50 9.35 12.78 17.64
N CYS A 51 8.79 13.48 16.65
CA CYS A 51 9.48 13.78 15.38
C CYS A 51 10.75 14.61 15.60
N LEU A 52 10.68 15.62 16.47
CA LEU A 52 11.84 16.46 16.81
C LEU A 52 12.89 15.69 17.63
N ALA A 53 12.50 14.72 18.43
CA ALA A 53 13.40 13.88 19.22
C ALA A 53 14.17 12.85 18.39
N LEU A 54 13.72 12.53 17.15
CA LEU A 54 14.45 11.63 16.27
C LEU A 54 15.81 12.23 15.86
N SER A 55 16.82 11.37 15.75
CA SER A 55 18.13 11.80 15.24
C SER A 55 18.03 12.33 13.79
N PRO A 56 18.93 13.24 13.37
CA PRO A 56 18.95 13.76 12.00
C PRO A 56 19.01 12.64 10.94
N ALA A 57 19.76 11.58 11.21
CA ALA A 57 19.87 10.42 10.31
C ALA A 57 18.52 9.71 10.12
N ILE A 58 17.78 9.49 11.21
CA ILE A 58 16.46 8.86 11.17
C ILE A 58 15.45 9.77 10.47
N ARG A 59 15.47 11.07 10.76
CA ARG A 59 14.61 12.05 10.06
C ARG A 59 14.87 12.06 8.55
N LYS A 60 16.14 12.00 8.13
CA LYS A 60 16.50 11.88 6.71
C LYS A 60 15.95 10.60 6.09
N GLN A 61 16.07 9.46 6.78
CA GLN A 61 15.52 8.19 6.29
C GLN A 61 13.99 8.22 6.23
N ALA A 62 13.32 8.83 7.21
CA ALA A 62 11.87 9.03 7.18
C ALA A 62 11.44 9.94 6.00
N ALA A 63 12.20 10.98 5.70
CA ALA A 63 11.97 11.83 4.54
C ALA A 63 12.16 11.09 3.22
N ILE A 64 13.22 10.25 3.10
CA ILE A 64 13.42 9.37 1.94
C ILE A 64 12.25 8.39 1.81
N GLY A 65 11.81 7.78 2.91
CA GLY A 65 10.60 6.97 2.94
C GLY A 65 9.37 7.75 2.45
N GLY A 66 9.26 9.02 2.85
CA GLY A 66 8.20 9.93 2.42
C GLY A 66 8.21 10.24 0.92
N LEU A 67 9.39 10.37 0.31
CA LEU A 67 9.55 10.50 -1.15
C LEU A 67 8.98 9.27 -1.87
N PHE A 68 9.36 8.07 -1.44
CA PHE A 68 8.83 6.83 -2.01
C PHE A 68 7.32 6.69 -1.77
N TYR A 69 6.85 7.11 -0.61
CA TYR A 69 5.43 7.08 -0.27
C TYR A 69 4.61 8.03 -1.13
N GLY A 70 5.11 9.26 -1.33
CA GLY A 70 4.52 10.22 -2.26
C GLY A 70 4.52 9.71 -3.69
N LEU A 71 5.64 9.16 -4.17
CA LEU A 71 5.74 8.57 -5.50
C LEU A 71 4.75 7.42 -5.69
N HIS A 72 4.65 6.52 -4.71
CA HIS A 72 3.67 5.42 -4.73
C HIS A 72 2.24 5.94 -4.93
N PHE A 73 1.78 6.84 -4.06
CA PHE A 73 0.41 7.34 -4.15
C PHE A 73 0.18 8.23 -5.37
N GLY A 74 1.14 9.05 -5.74
CA GLY A 74 1.02 9.91 -6.91
C GLY A 74 0.84 9.12 -8.20
N THR A 75 1.69 8.11 -8.42
CA THR A 75 1.62 7.29 -9.62
C THR A 75 0.42 6.33 -9.61
N TRP A 76 0.13 5.70 -8.47
CA TRP A 76 -1.02 4.81 -8.36
C TRP A 76 -2.36 5.53 -8.53
N VAL A 77 -2.58 6.65 -7.85
CA VAL A 77 -3.84 7.38 -8.00
C VAL A 77 -4.00 7.93 -9.41
N TRP A 78 -2.88 8.31 -10.04
CA TRP A 78 -2.92 8.71 -11.45
C TRP A 78 -3.25 7.53 -12.37
N SER A 79 -2.77 6.33 -12.07
CA SER A 79 -3.11 5.14 -12.84
C SER A 79 -4.62 4.85 -12.87
N ILE A 80 -5.34 5.10 -11.77
CA ILE A 80 -6.81 4.91 -11.68
C ILE A 80 -7.59 5.75 -12.70
N GLU A 81 -7.05 6.90 -13.12
CA GLU A 81 -7.66 7.78 -14.12
C GLU A 81 -7.36 7.34 -15.57
N LEU A 82 -6.37 6.49 -15.77
CA LEU A 82 -5.87 6.12 -17.09
C LEU A 82 -6.24 4.69 -17.48
N THR A 83 -6.44 3.80 -16.51
CA THR A 83 -6.82 2.40 -16.70
C THR A 83 -8.02 2.03 -15.82
N THR A 84 -8.43 0.76 -15.80
CA THR A 84 -9.52 0.32 -14.94
C THR A 84 -9.09 0.27 -13.47
N VAL A 85 -10.02 0.44 -12.53
CA VAL A 85 -9.74 0.29 -11.09
C VAL A 85 -9.13 -1.09 -10.81
N ALA A 86 -9.68 -2.13 -11.43
CA ALA A 86 -9.20 -3.50 -11.26
C ALA A 86 -7.74 -3.65 -11.72
N ALA A 87 -7.37 -3.11 -12.89
CA ALA A 87 -6.00 -3.15 -13.40
C ALA A 87 -5.04 -2.33 -12.52
N ALA A 88 -5.41 -1.07 -12.20
CA ALA A 88 -4.59 -0.19 -11.37
C ALA A 88 -4.29 -0.80 -9.99
N VAL A 89 -5.32 -1.37 -9.33
CA VAL A 89 -5.17 -1.99 -8.01
C VAL A 89 -4.38 -3.31 -8.11
N SER A 90 -4.62 -4.11 -9.15
CA SER A 90 -3.90 -5.37 -9.33
C SER A 90 -2.40 -5.16 -9.57
N LEU A 91 -2.04 -4.20 -10.42
CA LEU A 91 -0.63 -3.95 -10.76
C LEU A 91 0.13 -3.26 -9.62
N VAL A 92 -0.50 -2.36 -8.87
CA VAL A 92 0.17 -1.75 -7.70
C VAL A 92 0.42 -2.75 -6.58
N THR A 93 -0.38 -3.81 -6.50
CA THR A 93 -0.17 -4.92 -5.55
C THR A 93 0.89 -5.94 -6.01
N ALA A 94 1.61 -5.70 -7.11
CA ALA A 94 2.78 -6.49 -7.51
C ALA A 94 4.02 -6.28 -6.59
N THR A 95 3.92 -5.43 -5.59
CA THR A 95 4.97 -5.17 -4.57
C THR A 95 5.66 -6.44 -4.03
N PRO A 96 4.96 -7.55 -3.67
CA PRO A 96 5.63 -8.76 -3.18
C PRO A 96 6.58 -9.39 -4.19
N VAL A 97 6.22 -9.36 -5.48
CA VAL A 97 7.08 -9.87 -6.57
C VAL A 97 8.40 -9.11 -6.58
N LEU A 98 8.34 -7.79 -6.53
CA LEU A 98 9.51 -6.91 -6.53
C LEU A 98 10.38 -7.12 -5.28
N LEU A 99 9.76 -7.32 -4.12
CA LEU A 99 10.47 -7.59 -2.86
C LEU A 99 11.19 -8.94 -2.88
N VAL A 100 10.59 -9.97 -3.47
CA VAL A 100 11.23 -11.29 -3.61
C VAL A 100 12.38 -11.22 -4.58
N VAL A 101 12.22 -10.58 -5.74
CA VAL A 101 13.30 -10.38 -6.70
C VAL A 101 14.46 -9.63 -6.05
N TYR A 102 14.18 -8.55 -5.32
CA TYR A 102 15.20 -7.80 -4.57
C TYR A 102 15.87 -8.65 -3.48
N GLY A 103 15.08 -9.37 -2.69
CA GLY A 103 15.60 -10.24 -1.62
C GLY A 103 16.53 -11.33 -2.14
N TRP A 104 16.16 -11.96 -3.25
CA TRP A 104 16.97 -12.96 -3.93
C TRP A 104 18.25 -12.36 -4.53
N TRP A 105 18.12 -11.29 -5.31
CA TRP A 105 19.26 -10.61 -5.92
C TRP A 105 20.27 -10.07 -4.89
N SER A 106 19.79 -9.54 -3.77
CA SER A 106 20.61 -9.01 -2.68
C SER A 106 21.17 -10.09 -1.74
N GLY A 107 20.84 -11.37 -1.94
CA GLY A 107 21.25 -12.49 -1.08
C GLY A 107 20.69 -12.45 0.35
N ARG A 108 19.74 -11.57 0.62
CA ARG A 108 19.19 -11.34 1.98
C ARG A 108 18.10 -12.32 2.37
N GLU A 109 17.30 -12.75 1.42
CA GLU A 109 16.20 -13.70 1.65
C GLU A 109 16.23 -14.78 0.57
N ARG A 110 16.11 -16.05 0.98
CA ARG A 110 15.87 -17.16 0.06
C ARG A 110 14.37 -17.46 0.11
N PRO A 111 13.62 -17.19 -0.96
CA PRO A 111 12.19 -17.47 -0.96
C PRO A 111 11.93 -18.96 -0.83
N THR A 112 10.96 -19.35 -0.02
CA THR A 112 10.52 -20.73 0.07
C THR A 112 9.72 -21.11 -1.18
N GLY A 113 9.68 -22.41 -1.54
CA GLY A 113 8.90 -22.88 -2.69
C GLY A 113 7.42 -22.49 -2.60
N ALA A 114 6.83 -22.48 -1.40
CA ALA A 114 5.45 -22.04 -1.21
C ALA A 114 5.24 -20.53 -1.41
N LEU A 115 6.20 -19.70 -1.01
CA LEU A 115 6.15 -18.27 -1.28
C LEU A 115 6.24 -18.01 -2.79
N LEU A 116 7.14 -18.72 -3.49
CA LEU A 116 7.23 -18.64 -4.96
C LEU A 116 5.94 -19.10 -5.64
N ALA A 117 5.32 -20.19 -5.17
CA ALA A 117 4.02 -20.66 -5.67
C ALA A 117 2.91 -19.60 -5.43
N ALA A 118 2.84 -19.03 -4.22
CA ALA A 118 1.88 -17.96 -3.91
C ALA A 118 2.08 -16.74 -4.82
N ILE A 119 3.32 -16.32 -5.05
CA ILE A 119 3.66 -15.22 -5.97
C ILE A 119 3.28 -15.56 -7.41
N GLY A 120 3.57 -16.78 -7.88
CA GLY A 120 3.18 -17.23 -9.21
C GLY A 120 1.65 -17.20 -9.40
N VAL A 121 0.89 -17.73 -8.43
CA VAL A 121 -0.58 -17.68 -8.46
C VAL A 121 -1.09 -16.25 -8.42
N SER A 122 -0.50 -15.37 -7.59
CA SER A 122 -0.91 -13.97 -7.53
C SER A 122 -0.60 -13.23 -8.84
N ALA A 123 0.55 -13.50 -9.45
CA ALA A 123 0.94 -12.91 -10.74
C ALA A 123 -0.04 -13.35 -11.86
N CYS A 124 -0.43 -14.62 -11.90
CA CYS A 124 -1.47 -15.08 -12.83
C CYS A 124 -2.81 -14.36 -12.58
N GLY A 125 -3.23 -14.21 -11.33
CA GLY A 125 -4.45 -13.47 -10.97
C GLY A 125 -4.39 -12.01 -11.41
N MET A 126 -3.29 -11.33 -11.14
CA MET A 126 -3.07 -9.93 -11.57
C MET A 126 -3.05 -9.77 -13.08
N LEU A 127 -2.42 -10.70 -13.82
CA LEU A 127 -2.40 -10.70 -15.28
C LEU A 127 -3.79 -10.93 -15.88
N LEU A 128 -4.61 -11.78 -15.27
CA LEU A 128 -6.00 -11.97 -15.71
C LEU A 128 -6.84 -10.71 -15.50
N ILE A 129 -6.65 -10.00 -14.40
CA ILE A 129 -7.38 -8.76 -14.10
C ILE A 129 -6.89 -7.62 -14.98
N GLY A 130 -5.58 -7.36 -15.02
CA GLY A 130 -4.97 -6.27 -15.79
C GLY A 130 -4.93 -6.54 -17.29
N GLY A 131 -4.88 -7.82 -17.69
CA GLY A 131 -4.79 -8.22 -19.11
C GLY A 131 -6.01 -7.85 -19.96
N THR A 132 -7.12 -7.47 -19.34
CA THR A 132 -8.32 -6.98 -20.03
C THR A 132 -8.08 -5.64 -20.74
N ASP A 133 -7.03 -4.91 -20.39
CA ASP A 133 -6.69 -3.58 -20.96
C ASP A 133 -5.72 -3.67 -22.15
N PHE A 134 -5.16 -4.85 -22.44
CA PHE A 134 -4.28 -5.04 -23.58
C PHE A 134 -5.05 -4.84 -24.89
N GLY A 135 -4.58 -3.89 -25.70
CA GLY A 135 -5.22 -3.51 -26.97
C GLY A 135 -6.13 -2.27 -26.91
N SER A 136 -6.37 -1.71 -25.73
CA SER A 136 -7.23 -0.53 -25.54
C SER A 136 -6.55 0.82 -25.85
N GLY A 137 -5.27 0.81 -26.30
CA GLY A 137 -4.52 2.00 -26.65
C GLY A 137 -3.41 2.38 -25.65
N TRP A 138 -2.73 3.50 -25.89
CA TRP A 138 -1.57 3.92 -25.09
C TRP A 138 -1.90 4.43 -23.68
N ARG A 139 -3.12 4.97 -23.47
CA ARG A 139 -3.52 5.53 -22.17
C ARG A 139 -3.61 4.47 -21.07
N PRO A 140 -4.31 3.34 -21.26
CA PRO A 140 -4.29 2.24 -20.30
C PRO A 140 -2.89 1.70 -20.03
N LEU A 141 -2.05 1.52 -21.06
CA LEU A 141 -0.67 1.07 -20.89
C LEU A 141 0.16 2.03 -20.02
N LEU A 142 -0.04 3.34 -20.16
CA LEU A 142 0.58 4.34 -19.29
C LEU A 142 0.07 4.20 -17.86
N GLY A 143 -1.24 3.98 -17.68
CA GLY A 143 -1.85 3.70 -16.37
C GLY A 143 -1.22 2.48 -15.69
N ASP A 144 -1.06 1.39 -16.44
CA ASP A 144 -0.44 0.16 -15.96
C ASP A 144 1.03 0.37 -15.56
N ALA A 145 1.79 1.10 -16.38
CA ALA A 145 3.18 1.46 -16.08
C ALA A 145 3.28 2.33 -14.80
N LEU A 146 2.36 3.28 -14.59
CA LEU A 146 2.29 4.09 -13.39
C LEU A 146 1.93 3.25 -12.16
N ALA A 147 1.01 2.28 -12.28
CA ALA A 147 0.69 1.36 -11.19
C ALA A 147 1.90 0.51 -10.78
N LEU A 148 2.66 -0.04 -11.75
CA LEU A 148 3.91 -0.78 -11.48
C LEU A 148 5.00 0.11 -10.87
N CYS A 149 5.12 1.36 -11.32
CA CYS A 149 6.00 2.35 -10.68
C CYS A 149 5.59 2.57 -9.22
N GLY A 150 4.29 2.67 -8.95
CA GLY A 150 3.74 2.73 -7.59
C GLY A 150 4.10 1.51 -6.75
N ALA A 151 4.02 0.29 -7.32
CA ALA A 151 4.44 -0.95 -6.64
C ALA A 151 5.93 -0.91 -6.26
N ALA A 152 6.79 -0.45 -7.17
CA ALA A 152 8.23 -0.34 -6.93
C ALA A 152 8.53 0.70 -5.83
N ALA A 153 7.84 1.82 -5.85
CA ALA A 153 7.98 2.85 -4.81
C ALA A 153 7.51 2.34 -3.44
N MET A 154 6.41 1.56 -3.38
CA MET A 154 5.96 0.93 -2.13
C MET A 154 6.97 -0.10 -1.62
N ALA A 155 7.56 -0.92 -2.50
CA ALA A 155 8.62 -1.84 -2.11
C ALA A 155 9.81 -1.10 -1.48
N ALA A 156 10.26 0.00 -2.10
CA ALA A 156 11.34 0.83 -1.57
C ALA A 156 10.98 1.47 -0.21
N TYR A 157 9.74 1.95 -0.05
CA TYR A 157 9.23 2.43 1.23
C TYR A 157 9.28 1.35 2.32
N MET A 158 8.74 0.15 2.05
CA MET A 158 8.73 -0.96 3.00
C MET A 158 10.14 -1.40 3.42
N LEU A 159 11.09 -1.41 2.49
CA LEU A 159 12.49 -1.69 2.76
C LEU A 159 13.14 -0.60 3.63
N THR A 160 12.76 0.67 3.42
CA THR A 160 13.24 1.79 4.24
C THR A 160 12.74 1.67 5.67
N VAL A 161 11.44 1.39 5.86
CA VAL A 161 10.86 1.14 7.20
C VAL A 161 11.54 -0.02 7.91
N ARG A 162 11.73 -1.14 7.21
CA ARG A 162 12.33 -2.36 7.80
C ARG A 162 13.75 -2.16 8.31
N ARG A 163 14.53 -1.28 7.67
CA ARG A 163 15.92 -0.98 8.07
C ARG A 163 16.03 -0.17 9.36
N LEU A 164 14.95 0.48 9.79
CA LEU A 164 14.96 1.40 10.93
C LEU A 164 14.82 0.71 12.30
N GLY A 165 14.44 -0.57 12.34
CA GLY A 165 14.34 -1.32 13.60
C GLY A 165 13.31 -0.72 14.58
N HIS A 166 13.74 -0.44 15.82
CA HIS A 166 12.89 0.01 16.94
C HIS A 166 12.71 1.53 17.02
N VAL A 167 12.56 2.22 15.89
CA VAL A 167 12.27 3.67 15.86
C VAL A 167 10.82 3.94 16.21
N ASP A 168 10.52 5.12 16.78
CA ASP A 168 9.14 5.58 16.99
C ASP A 168 8.38 5.60 15.65
N LEU A 169 7.47 4.64 15.49
CA LEU A 169 6.73 4.46 14.24
C LEU A 169 5.79 5.62 13.96
N GLY A 170 5.18 6.19 15.00
CA GLY A 170 4.28 7.33 14.83
C GLY A 170 5.02 8.55 14.29
N ALA A 171 6.21 8.83 14.84
CA ALA A 171 7.06 9.91 14.37
C ALA A 171 7.56 9.67 12.94
N PHE A 172 8.02 8.45 12.63
CA PHE A 172 8.43 8.07 11.28
C PHE A 172 7.30 8.24 10.27
N LEU A 173 6.12 7.68 10.56
CA LEU A 173 4.94 7.77 9.69
C LEU A 173 4.52 9.22 9.45
N THR A 174 4.51 10.05 10.49
CA THR A 174 4.14 11.46 10.34
C THR A 174 5.09 12.18 9.40
N ILE A 175 6.41 12.01 9.54
CA ILE A 175 7.38 12.61 8.63
C ILE A 175 7.18 12.10 7.21
N ALA A 176 7.04 10.78 7.03
CA ALA A 176 6.88 10.18 5.70
C ALA A 176 5.58 10.67 5.02
N ILE A 177 4.46 10.72 5.74
CA ILE A 177 3.18 11.20 5.21
C ILE A 177 3.24 12.68 4.84
N VAL A 178 3.82 13.52 5.72
CA VAL A 178 3.94 14.96 5.47
C VAL A 178 4.86 15.24 4.30
N VAL A 179 6.02 14.58 4.22
CA VAL A 179 6.93 14.71 3.06
C VAL A 179 6.26 14.25 1.78
N GLY A 180 5.55 13.12 1.79
CA GLY A 180 4.78 12.65 0.64
C GLY A 180 3.73 13.68 0.19
N ALA A 181 2.99 14.26 1.13
CA ALA A 181 2.02 15.33 0.83
C ALA A 181 2.69 16.56 0.19
N ILE A 182 3.79 17.03 0.77
CA ILE A 182 4.55 18.17 0.25
C ILE A 182 5.03 17.89 -1.17
N VAL A 183 5.64 16.75 -1.43
CA VAL A 183 6.12 16.36 -2.76
C VAL A 183 5.00 16.36 -3.79
N LEU A 184 3.86 15.76 -3.48
CA LEU A 184 2.73 15.68 -4.41
C LEU A 184 2.12 17.07 -4.69
N LEU A 185 1.88 17.85 -3.64
CA LEU A 185 1.25 19.17 -3.80
C LEU A 185 2.20 20.17 -4.45
N THR A 186 3.50 20.14 -4.15
CA THR A 186 4.48 21.00 -4.83
C THR A 186 4.67 20.59 -6.29
N THR A 187 4.64 19.30 -6.60
CA THR A 187 4.65 18.83 -7.99
C THR A 187 3.40 19.30 -8.73
N ALA A 188 2.22 19.18 -8.14
CA ALA A 188 0.98 19.70 -8.73
C ALA A 188 1.06 21.22 -8.98
N ALA A 189 1.56 21.99 -7.99
CA ALA A 189 1.76 23.44 -8.13
C ALA A 189 2.73 23.78 -9.27
N ALA A 190 3.87 23.10 -9.35
CA ALA A 190 4.87 23.31 -10.40
C ALA A 190 4.33 22.99 -11.82
N LEU A 191 3.36 22.08 -11.92
CA LEU A 191 2.64 21.77 -13.16
C LEU A 191 1.46 22.72 -13.45
N GLY A 192 1.23 23.75 -12.61
CA GLY A 192 0.11 24.68 -12.75
C GLY A 192 -1.26 24.07 -12.41
N ILE A 193 -1.30 22.91 -11.73
CA ILE A 193 -2.54 22.24 -11.35
C ILE A 193 -3.10 22.91 -10.08
N PRO A 194 -4.39 23.32 -10.07
CA PRO A 194 -5.01 23.94 -8.90
C PRO A 194 -5.00 23.01 -7.69
N ILE A 195 -4.41 23.47 -6.56
CA ILE A 195 -4.33 22.69 -5.30
C ILE A 195 -5.64 22.85 -4.52
N ARG A 196 -6.70 22.28 -5.06
CA ARG A 196 -8.01 22.26 -4.39
C ARG A 196 -8.79 21.02 -4.80
N PRO A 197 -9.66 20.48 -3.91
CA PRO A 197 -10.59 19.44 -4.32
C PRO A 197 -11.60 20.03 -5.32
N ALA A 198 -12.14 19.19 -6.20
CA ALA A 198 -13.10 19.60 -7.21
C ALA A 198 -14.43 20.10 -6.61
N SER A 199 -14.81 19.56 -5.45
CA SER A 199 -16.04 19.90 -4.71
C SER A 199 -15.90 19.59 -3.22
N ALA A 200 -16.88 20.02 -2.42
CA ALA A 200 -17.00 19.63 -1.00
C ALA A 200 -17.21 18.11 -0.85
N GLU A 201 -17.95 17.49 -1.77
CA GLU A 201 -18.12 16.04 -1.80
C GLU A 201 -16.77 15.33 -2.08
N ALA A 202 -15.99 15.83 -3.03
CA ALA A 202 -14.65 15.30 -3.29
C ALA A 202 -13.77 15.41 -2.03
N LEU A 203 -13.80 16.54 -1.32
CA LEU A 203 -13.08 16.69 -0.04
C LEU A 203 -13.55 15.68 1.01
N PHE A 204 -14.84 15.41 1.11
CA PHE A 204 -15.37 14.37 2.00
C PHE A 204 -14.77 13.00 1.66
N TRP A 205 -14.78 12.59 0.39
CA TRP A 205 -14.22 11.30 -0.03
C TRP A 205 -12.71 11.21 0.17
N LEU A 206 -11.97 12.30 -0.04
CA LEU A 206 -10.53 12.36 0.26
C LEU A 206 -10.28 12.29 1.77
N SER A 207 -11.16 12.84 2.59
CA SER A 207 -11.09 12.70 4.05
C SER A 207 -11.35 11.25 4.49
N MET A 208 -12.31 10.56 3.86
CA MET A 208 -12.51 9.13 4.10
C MET A 208 -11.30 8.31 3.65
N ALA A 209 -10.67 8.67 2.53
CA ALA A 209 -9.42 8.07 2.08
C ALA A 209 -8.26 8.30 3.06
N ALA A 210 -8.23 9.43 3.74
CA ALA A 210 -7.25 9.70 4.80
C ALA A 210 -7.52 8.89 6.06
N LEU A 211 -8.77 8.77 6.48
CA LEU A 211 -9.12 8.10 7.75
C LEU A 211 -9.02 6.57 7.64
N ILE A 212 -9.68 5.97 6.65
CA ILE A 212 -9.84 4.52 6.57
C ILE A 212 -8.60 3.86 5.92
N PRO A 213 -8.32 4.00 4.62
CA PRO A 213 -7.17 3.32 4.04
C PRO A 213 -5.82 3.88 4.49
N GLN A 214 -5.71 5.19 4.81
CA GLN A 214 -4.43 5.77 5.20
C GLN A 214 -4.13 5.54 6.68
N LEU A 215 -4.94 6.09 7.59
CA LEU A 215 -4.64 6.06 9.02
C LEU A 215 -4.87 4.68 9.65
N ILE A 216 -5.84 3.90 9.17
CA ILE A 216 -6.04 2.53 9.63
C ILE A 216 -5.20 1.57 8.77
N GLY A 217 -5.48 1.48 7.47
CA GLY A 217 -4.89 0.47 6.60
C GLY A 217 -3.37 0.54 6.52
N HIS A 218 -2.83 1.62 5.96
CA HIS A 218 -1.38 1.74 5.76
C HIS A 218 -0.58 1.88 7.06
N THR A 219 -1.18 2.44 8.13
CA THR A 219 -0.52 2.48 9.44
C THR A 219 -0.35 1.07 10.02
N LEU A 220 -1.39 0.23 9.94
CA LEU A 220 -1.31 -1.16 10.37
C LEU A 220 -0.32 -1.97 9.51
N LEU A 221 -0.30 -1.80 8.18
CA LEU A 221 0.71 -2.42 7.31
C LEU A 221 2.12 -2.03 7.74
N THR A 222 2.36 -0.73 7.96
CA THR A 222 3.67 -0.24 8.38
C THR A 222 4.04 -0.75 9.79
N TRP A 223 3.07 -0.84 10.69
CA TRP A 223 3.27 -1.45 12.00
C TRP A 223 3.65 -2.94 11.90
N CYS A 224 3.02 -3.69 11.03
CA CYS A 224 3.33 -5.10 10.80
C CYS A 224 4.76 -5.33 10.30
N LEU A 225 5.38 -4.35 9.62
CA LEU A 225 6.79 -4.43 9.18
C LEU A 225 7.79 -4.57 10.34
N ARG A 226 7.41 -4.23 11.57
CA ARG A 226 8.24 -4.46 12.76
C ARG A 226 8.35 -5.94 13.12
N TYR A 227 7.28 -6.68 12.88
CA TYR A 227 7.11 -8.06 13.33
C TYR A 227 7.16 -9.08 12.20
N SER A 228 7.23 -8.61 10.96
CA SER A 228 7.17 -9.48 9.78
C SER A 228 8.06 -8.95 8.65
N SER A 229 8.47 -9.82 7.72
CA SER A 229 9.24 -9.39 6.56
C SER A 229 8.39 -8.52 5.61
N PRO A 230 9.03 -7.58 4.87
CA PRO A 230 8.33 -6.77 3.88
C PRO A 230 7.52 -7.59 2.88
N THR A 231 8.07 -8.71 2.43
CA THR A 231 7.39 -9.62 1.49
C THR A 231 6.10 -10.19 2.08
N ARG A 232 6.10 -10.60 3.37
CA ARG A 232 4.90 -11.14 4.03
C ARG A 232 3.82 -10.07 4.24
N VAL A 233 4.23 -8.86 4.61
CA VAL A 233 3.29 -7.73 4.75
C VAL A 233 2.69 -7.37 3.40
N ALA A 234 3.51 -7.30 2.35
CA ALA A 234 3.06 -7.03 1.00
C ALA A 234 2.13 -8.13 0.43
N MET A 235 2.34 -9.41 0.81
CA MET A 235 1.40 -10.49 0.42
C MET A 235 -0.02 -10.27 0.95
N ALA A 236 -0.19 -9.60 2.09
CA ALA A 236 -1.52 -9.27 2.60
C ALA A 236 -2.26 -8.27 1.68
N THR A 237 -1.54 -7.37 1.01
CA THR A 237 -2.14 -6.40 0.08
C THR A 237 -2.62 -7.05 -1.23
N VAL A 238 -2.17 -8.27 -1.56
CA VAL A 238 -2.63 -8.99 -2.75
C VAL A 238 -4.14 -9.32 -2.70
N ALA A 239 -4.77 -9.26 -1.53
CA ALA A 239 -6.22 -9.37 -1.40
C ALA A 239 -6.97 -8.07 -1.81
N GLU A 240 -6.27 -6.94 -1.90
CA GLU A 240 -6.86 -5.62 -2.20
C GLU A 240 -7.65 -5.59 -3.53
N PRO A 241 -7.15 -6.14 -4.65
CA PRO A 241 -7.91 -6.17 -5.91
C PRO A 241 -9.27 -6.86 -5.77
N ALA A 242 -9.33 -7.98 -5.05
CA ALA A 242 -10.58 -8.69 -4.82
C ALA A 242 -11.54 -7.86 -3.94
N GLY A 243 -11.03 -7.26 -2.87
CA GLY A 243 -11.79 -6.37 -2.00
C GLY A 243 -12.29 -5.12 -2.74
N ALA A 244 -11.42 -4.45 -3.49
CA ALA A 244 -11.78 -3.26 -4.27
C ALA A 244 -12.82 -3.59 -5.36
N THR A 245 -12.67 -4.72 -6.05
CA THR A 245 -13.63 -5.19 -7.07
C THR A 245 -15.00 -5.48 -6.45
N LEU A 246 -15.04 -6.15 -5.30
CA LEU A 246 -16.28 -6.43 -4.57
C LEU A 246 -16.98 -5.11 -4.16
N ILE A 247 -16.23 -4.15 -3.61
CA ILE A 247 -16.78 -2.86 -3.18
C ILE A 247 -17.25 -2.06 -4.41
N ALA A 248 -16.51 -2.05 -5.52
CA ALA A 248 -16.91 -1.39 -6.76
C ALA A 248 -18.21 -2.00 -7.31
N TRP A 249 -18.33 -3.30 -7.31
CA TRP A 249 -19.56 -3.99 -7.73
C TRP A 249 -20.76 -3.62 -6.86
N LEU A 250 -20.61 -3.69 -5.52
CA LEU A 250 -21.70 -3.43 -4.58
C LEU A 250 -22.08 -1.95 -4.48
N TRP A 251 -21.12 -1.04 -4.60
CA TRP A 251 -21.32 0.39 -4.30
C TRP A 251 -21.38 1.28 -5.55
N LEU A 252 -20.63 0.95 -6.60
CA LEU A 252 -20.63 1.72 -7.84
C LEU A 252 -21.52 1.07 -8.92
N GLY A 253 -21.95 -0.18 -8.71
CA GLY A 253 -22.71 -0.94 -9.72
C GLY A 253 -21.86 -1.42 -10.89
N ASP A 254 -20.54 -1.47 -10.72
CA ASP A 254 -19.61 -1.92 -11.76
C ASP A 254 -19.90 -3.38 -12.12
N THR A 255 -19.91 -3.70 -13.42
CA THR A 255 -20.06 -5.10 -13.87
C THR A 255 -18.73 -5.84 -13.77
N VAL A 256 -18.74 -7.00 -13.13
CA VAL A 256 -17.53 -7.82 -12.96
C VAL A 256 -17.60 -9.01 -13.91
N GLY A 257 -16.72 -9.03 -14.91
CA GLY A 257 -16.63 -10.14 -15.86
C GLY A 257 -16.05 -11.43 -15.22
N PRO A 258 -16.33 -12.61 -15.81
CA PRO A 258 -15.85 -13.89 -15.26
C PRO A 258 -14.32 -13.99 -15.19
N VAL A 259 -13.59 -13.37 -16.10
CA VAL A 259 -12.11 -13.32 -16.10
C VAL A 259 -11.60 -12.56 -14.87
N VAL A 260 -12.21 -11.42 -14.54
CA VAL A 260 -11.86 -10.64 -13.35
C VAL A 260 -12.19 -11.41 -12.07
N LEU A 261 -13.34 -12.11 -12.02
CA LEU A 261 -13.69 -12.98 -10.88
C LEU A 261 -12.68 -14.11 -10.68
N LEU A 262 -12.23 -14.75 -11.75
CA LEU A 262 -11.19 -15.78 -11.69
C LEU A 262 -9.88 -15.18 -11.18
N GLY A 263 -9.46 -14.03 -11.69
CA GLY A 263 -8.27 -13.31 -11.23
C GLY A 263 -8.34 -12.96 -9.74
N CYS A 264 -9.47 -12.41 -9.27
CA CYS A 264 -9.70 -12.14 -7.85
C CYS A 264 -9.62 -13.41 -6.99
N SER A 265 -10.19 -14.52 -7.46
CA SER A 265 -10.12 -15.81 -6.75
C SER A 265 -8.68 -16.30 -6.63
N LEU A 266 -7.87 -16.19 -7.69
CA LEU A 266 -6.46 -16.54 -7.66
C LEU A 266 -5.66 -15.66 -6.68
N THR A 267 -5.89 -14.35 -6.65
CA THR A 267 -5.21 -13.44 -5.69
C THR A 267 -5.54 -13.80 -4.24
N VAL A 268 -6.80 -14.11 -3.94
CA VAL A 268 -7.21 -14.56 -2.59
C VAL A 268 -6.59 -15.92 -2.25
N CYS A 269 -6.55 -16.87 -3.20
CA CYS A 269 -5.86 -18.16 -3.00
C CYS A 269 -4.37 -17.98 -2.72
N ALA A 270 -3.70 -17.07 -3.43
CA ALA A 270 -2.28 -16.77 -3.20
C ALA A 270 -2.02 -16.27 -1.76
N VAL A 271 -2.87 -15.37 -1.26
CA VAL A 271 -2.79 -14.91 0.14
C VAL A 271 -2.99 -16.07 1.11
N ALA A 272 -3.99 -16.93 0.88
CA ALA A 272 -4.26 -18.09 1.72
C ALA A 272 -3.08 -19.08 1.75
N ILE A 273 -2.43 -19.33 0.60
CA ILE A 273 -1.20 -20.15 0.51
C ILE A 273 -0.09 -19.51 1.35
N SER A 274 0.16 -18.23 1.18
CA SER A 274 1.21 -17.50 1.90
C SER A 274 1.01 -17.53 3.42
N VAL A 275 -0.22 -17.34 3.90
CA VAL A 275 -0.56 -17.34 5.32
C VAL A 275 -0.39 -18.73 5.94
N ARG A 276 -0.95 -19.76 5.30
CA ARG A 276 -0.85 -21.15 5.80
C ARG A 276 0.58 -21.65 5.93
N TYR A 277 1.44 -21.27 5.00
CA TYR A 277 2.82 -21.72 5.01
C TYR A 277 3.66 -20.97 6.04
N SER A 278 3.37 -19.69 6.29
CA SER A 278 4.03 -18.92 7.35
C SER A 278 3.76 -19.47 8.73
N SER A 279 2.57 -20.00 8.99
CA SER A 279 2.23 -20.63 10.27
C SER A 279 2.91 -21.99 10.49
N ARG A 280 3.13 -22.78 9.43
CA ARG A 280 3.83 -24.08 9.52
C ARG A 280 5.32 -23.90 9.86
N THR A 281 6.00 -22.99 9.18
CA THR A 281 7.43 -22.72 9.44
C THR A 281 7.70 -22.11 10.80
N ALA A 282 6.78 -21.37 11.40
CA ALA A 282 6.88 -20.90 12.78
C ALA A 282 6.71 -22.05 13.78
N SER A 283 5.75 -22.93 13.56
CA SER A 283 5.52 -24.13 14.42
C SER A 283 6.67 -25.14 14.33
N GLU A 284 7.28 -25.33 13.15
CA GLU A 284 8.43 -26.26 12.97
C GLU A 284 9.75 -25.73 13.57
N ARG A 285 9.88 -24.40 13.80
CA ARG A 285 11.04 -23.79 14.45
C ARG A 285 10.93 -23.68 15.95
N GLY A 286 9.81 -24.08 16.55
CA GLY A 286 9.56 -23.94 17.98
C GLY A 286 9.57 -22.48 18.47
N GLU A 287 9.38 -21.53 17.56
CA GLU A 287 9.21 -20.11 17.89
C GLU A 287 7.77 -19.92 18.36
N ASP A 288 7.54 -20.11 19.67
CA ASP A 288 6.33 -19.60 20.31
C ASP A 288 6.22 -18.09 19.99
N PRO A 289 5.01 -17.57 19.74
CA PRO A 289 4.82 -16.13 19.53
C PRO A 289 5.43 -15.41 20.74
N PRO A 290 6.23 -14.35 20.56
CA PRO A 290 6.91 -13.66 21.64
C PRO A 290 5.88 -13.30 22.72
N ASP A 291 6.13 -13.76 23.92
CA ASP A 291 5.27 -13.53 25.09
C ASP A 291 5.23 -12.01 25.34
N VAL A 292 4.04 -11.45 25.38
CA VAL A 292 3.82 -10.00 25.47
C VAL A 292 4.25 -9.43 26.83
N ASP A 293 4.55 -10.30 27.81
CA ASP A 293 4.89 -9.92 29.17
C ASP A 293 6.38 -9.63 29.42
N GLU A 294 7.30 -10.15 28.62
CA GLU A 294 8.73 -9.86 28.81
C GLU A 294 9.15 -8.43 28.39
N THR A 295 8.34 -7.72 27.61
CA THR A 295 8.66 -6.35 27.16
C THR A 295 8.35 -5.29 28.23
N LYS A 296 7.64 -5.65 29.31
CA LYS A 296 7.34 -4.73 30.43
C LYS A 296 8.40 -4.68 31.51
N ALA A 297 9.38 -5.56 31.49
CA ALA A 297 10.42 -5.64 32.52
C ALA A 297 11.71 -4.87 32.20
N GLN A 298 11.78 -4.16 31.06
CA GLN A 298 12.95 -3.39 30.63
C GLN A 298 12.61 -1.95 30.21
N VAL A 299 11.77 -1.26 30.97
CA VAL A 299 11.62 0.20 30.89
C VAL A 299 11.90 0.80 32.26
#